data_feb3bee82bea2aacdde2fee2e084ebf1
#
_entry.id   feb3bee82bea2aacdde2fee2e084ebf1
#
_cell.length_a   1.000
_cell.length_b   1.000
_cell.length_c   1.000
_cell.angle_alpha   90.00
_cell.angle_beta   90.00
_cell.angle_gamma   90.00
#
_symmetry.space_group_name_H-M   'P 1'
#
loop_
_entity.id
_entity.type
_entity.pdbx_description
1 polymer ?
#
loop_
_entity_poly.entity_id
_entity_poly.type
_entity_poly.pdbx_seq_one_letter_code
_entity_poly.pdbx_strand_id
1 'polypeptide(L)'
;MKQLTDNTHRSLEILIHTICWGLFFAFPLFFTQNNDGTINWKDFMFHCIVPTTLCIIFYLNYFVFIPHILFHEQTKRFIFINAIVIIILTFGLRYWNNMHCPPPPSHRPMPPSYIFYLRDMASLIFSAGLSVAICMSKRWSQTEAERREAVKSRTEAELKNLRNQLNPHFLLNTLNNIYALITFDTDKAQQAVQELSKLLRYVLYDNQQMFVPLSKEIDFIRNYIELMRIRISAQVDIQTNFNIKPKSQTPIAPLIFISLIENAFKHGISPVEPSYINISISEDNDKIECTIRNSNYPKTRA
;
A
#
# COMPACT_ATOMS: atom_id res chain seq x y z
N MET A 1 -17.81 -2.50 8.08
CA MET A 1 -17.46 -3.69 7.28
C MET A 1 -16.18 -4.39 7.77
N LYS A 2 -15.07 -3.70 7.99
CA LYS A 2 -13.77 -4.29 8.43
C LYS A 2 -13.88 -5.08 9.76
N GLN A 3 -14.63 -4.61 10.75
CA GLN A 3 -14.83 -5.32 12.04
C GLN A 3 -15.67 -6.61 11.92
N LEU A 4 -16.62 -6.68 11.01
CA LEU A 4 -17.44 -7.87 10.78
C LEU A 4 -16.64 -8.98 10.08
N THR A 5 -15.76 -8.62 9.14
CA THR A 5 -14.87 -9.58 8.45
C THR A 5 -13.82 -10.14 9.40
N ASP A 6 -13.28 -9.32 10.31
CA ASP A 6 -12.25 -9.72 11.28
C ASP A 6 -12.82 -10.72 12.31
N ASN A 7 -14.06 -10.50 12.78
CA ASN A 7 -14.75 -11.45 13.68
C ASN A 7 -15.04 -12.78 12.99
N THR A 8 -15.42 -12.76 11.73
CA THR A 8 -15.74 -13.99 10.97
C THR A 8 -14.48 -14.83 10.74
N HIS A 9 -13.35 -14.19 10.39
CA HIS A 9 -12.07 -14.88 10.23
C HIS A 9 -11.56 -15.48 11.55
N ARG A 10 -11.69 -14.77 12.66
CA ARG A 10 -11.31 -15.26 13.98
C ARG A 10 -12.17 -16.44 14.43
N SER A 11 -13.48 -16.39 14.19
CA SER A 11 -14.39 -17.48 14.50
C SER A 11 -14.09 -18.73 13.67
N LEU A 12 -13.76 -18.57 12.39
CA LEU A 12 -13.37 -19.67 11.51
C LEU A 12 -12.04 -20.30 11.96
N GLU A 13 -11.07 -19.50 12.37
CA GLU A 13 -9.78 -19.98 12.88
C GLU A 13 -9.98 -20.83 14.13
N ILE A 14 -10.79 -20.35 15.10
CA ILE A 14 -11.11 -21.10 16.31
C ILE A 14 -11.83 -22.41 15.96
N LEU A 15 -12.77 -22.38 15.04
CA LEU A 15 -13.51 -23.58 14.60
C LEU A 15 -12.56 -24.63 14.00
N ILE A 16 -11.65 -24.22 13.12
CA ILE A 16 -10.65 -25.11 12.50
C ILE A 16 -9.77 -25.75 13.58
N HIS A 17 -9.22 -24.95 14.50
CA HIS A 17 -8.41 -25.48 15.61
C HIS A 17 -9.20 -26.47 16.46
N THR A 18 -10.45 -26.17 16.79
CA THR A 18 -11.31 -27.04 17.60
C THR A 18 -11.58 -28.36 16.89
N ILE A 19 -11.91 -28.33 15.60
CA ILE A 19 -12.14 -29.55 14.81
C ILE A 19 -10.86 -30.39 14.70
N CYS A 20 -9.72 -29.75 14.35
CA CYS A 20 -8.46 -30.47 14.19
C CYS A 20 -8.03 -31.16 15.50
N TRP A 21 -8.02 -30.44 16.61
CA TRP A 21 -7.66 -31.02 17.91
C TRP A 21 -8.70 -32.03 18.39
N GLY A 22 -9.99 -31.77 18.16
CA GLY A 22 -11.07 -32.74 18.44
C GLY A 22 -10.84 -34.10 17.77
N LEU A 23 -10.46 -34.09 16.49
CA LEU A 23 -10.10 -35.31 15.75
C LEU A 23 -8.85 -35.99 16.32
N PHE A 24 -7.82 -35.22 16.67
CA PHE A 24 -6.59 -35.78 17.28
C PHE A 24 -6.86 -36.43 18.63
N PHE A 25 -7.70 -35.84 19.48
CA PHE A 25 -8.09 -36.40 20.77
C PHE A 25 -9.09 -37.53 20.64
N ALA A 26 -9.87 -37.59 19.56
CA ALA A 26 -10.79 -38.71 19.29
C ALA A 26 -10.06 -39.97 18.75
N PHE A 27 -8.91 -39.78 18.09
CA PHE A 27 -8.16 -40.87 17.46
C PHE A 27 -7.83 -42.04 18.40
N PRO A 28 -7.39 -41.83 19.67
CA PRO A 28 -7.15 -42.91 20.62
C PRO A 28 -8.40 -43.79 20.92
N LEU A 29 -9.62 -43.30 20.72
CA LEU A 29 -10.85 -44.09 20.95
C LEU A 29 -10.91 -45.38 20.10
N PHE A 30 -10.37 -45.30 18.87
CA PHE A 30 -10.33 -46.46 17.98
C PHE A 30 -9.45 -47.60 18.48
N PHE A 31 -8.49 -47.35 19.38
CA PHE A 31 -7.55 -48.34 19.89
C PHE A 31 -7.85 -48.76 21.33
N THR A 32 -8.82 -48.14 21.98
CA THR A 32 -9.16 -48.37 23.39
C THR A 32 -10.53 -49.05 23.59
N GLN A 33 -11.08 -49.60 22.52
CA GLN A 33 -12.34 -50.35 22.55
C GLN A 33 -12.07 -51.78 23.00
N ASN A 34 -12.82 -52.23 24.02
CA ASN A 34 -12.81 -53.62 24.48
C ASN A 34 -13.56 -54.53 23.51
N ASN A 35 -13.39 -55.84 23.66
CA ASN A 35 -14.08 -56.86 22.81
C ASN A 35 -15.62 -56.85 22.96
N ASP A 36 -16.13 -56.30 24.04
CA ASP A 36 -17.55 -56.13 24.32
C ASP A 36 -18.16 -54.81 23.78
N GLY A 37 -17.34 -54.02 23.06
CA GLY A 37 -17.74 -52.73 22.51
C GLY A 37 -17.69 -51.57 23.51
N THR A 38 -17.33 -51.80 24.74
CA THR A 38 -17.13 -50.72 25.75
C THR A 38 -15.77 -50.03 25.58
N ILE A 39 -15.68 -48.75 25.98
CA ILE A 39 -14.46 -48.00 25.95
C ILE A 39 -13.67 -48.20 27.25
N ASN A 40 -12.42 -48.59 27.15
CA ASN A 40 -11.50 -48.58 28.29
C ASN A 40 -10.99 -47.17 28.56
N TRP A 41 -11.67 -46.45 29.45
CA TRP A 41 -11.36 -45.06 29.79
C TRP A 41 -9.94 -44.87 30.36
N LYS A 42 -9.40 -45.87 31.05
CA LYS A 42 -8.05 -45.82 31.58
C LYS A 42 -7.01 -45.80 30.47
N ASP A 43 -7.18 -46.67 29.47
CA ASP A 43 -6.30 -46.75 28.32
C ASP A 43 -6.49 -45.55 27.41
N PHE A 44 -7.72 -45.05 27.28
CA PHE A 44 -7.97 -43.79 26.55
C PHE A 44 -7.21 -42.62 27.16
N MET A 45 -7.33 -42.37 28.45
CA MET A 45 -6.60 -41.29 29.15
C MET A 45 -5.11 -41.43 29.03
N PHE A 46 -4.58 -42.64 29.04
CA PHE A 46 -3.17 -42.93 28.83
C PHE A 46 -2.72 -42.51 27.43
N HIS A 47 -3.48 -42.81 26.37
CA HIS A 47 -3.15 -42.48 25.00
C HIS A 47 -3.36 -41.00 24.67
N CYS A 48 -4.13 -40.25 25.43
CA CYS A 48 -4.33 -38.81 25.27
C CYS A 48 -3.07 -37.98 25.59
N ILE A 49 -2.03 -38.56 26.21
CA ILE A 49 -0.79 -37.86 26.52
C ILE A 49 -0.07 -37.38 25.24
N VAL A 50 -0.14 -38.16 24.15
CA VAL A 50 0.51 -37.85 22.86
C VAL A 50 -0.16 -36.62 22.21
N PRO A 51 -1.47 -36.60 21.95
CA PRO A 51 -2.14 -35.38 21.47
C PRO A 51 -1.91 -34.16 22.34
N THR A 52 -1.87 -34.35 23.69
CA THR A 52 -1.59 -33.26 24.63
C THR A 52 -0.23 -32.66 24.44
N THR A 53 0.82 -33.47 24.29
CA THR A 53 2.19 -32.95 24.04
C THR A 53 2.34 -32.30 22.68
N LEU A 54 1.66 -32.79 21.64
CA LEU A 54 1.60 -32.13 20.33
C LEU A 54 0.88 -30.77 20.42
N CYS A 55 -0.20 -30.70 21.18
CA CYS A 55 -0.94 -29.47 21.43
C CYS A 55 -0.06 -28.43 22.18
N ILE A 56 0.66 -28.86 23.19
CA ILE A 56 1.57 -28.00 23.97
C ILE A 56 2.65 -27.40 23.06
N ILE A 57 3.40 -28.21 22.30
CA ILE A 57 4.47 -27.70 21.45
C ILE A 57 3.91 -26.79 20.33
N PHE A 58 2.76 -27.13 19.76
CA PHE A 58 2.08 -26.31 18.77
C PHE A 58 1.76 -24.92 19.30
N TYR A 59 1.06 -24.82 20.45
CA TYR A 59 0.63 -23.53 20.98
C TYR A 59 1.77 -22.72 21.63
N LEU A 60 2.78 -23.39 22.20
CA LEU A 60 4.01 -22.70 22.64
C LEU A 60 4.70 -22.00 21.44
N ASN A 61 4.79 -22.69 20.31
CA ASN A 61 5.31 -22.07 19.10
C ASN A 61 4.38 -20.98 18.59
N TYR A 62 3.09 -21.28 18.46
CA TYR A 62 2.11 -20.37 17.85
C TYR A 62 1.98 -19.03 18.60
N PHE A 63 1.91 -19.05 19.94
CA PHE A 63 1.67 -17.85 20.74
C PHE A 63 2.94 -17.22 21.33
N VAL A 64 4.01 -18.00 21.53
CA VAL A 64 5.19 -17.51 22.24
C VAL A 64 6.42 -17.46 21.35
N PHE A 65 6.90 -18.60 20.84
CA PHE A 65 8.22 -18.63 20.21
C PHE A 65 8.24 -17.95 18.84
N ILE A 66 7.21 -18.13 18.02
CA ILE A 66 7.16 -17.52 16.69
C ILE A 66 7.00 -16.01 16.78
N PRO A 67 6.01 -15.44 17.52
CA PRO A 67 5.83 -14.00 17.59
C PRO A 67 7.01 -13.27 18.24
N HIS A 68 7.58 -13.85 19.32
CA HIS A 68 8.58 -13.13 20.13
C HIS A 68 10.04 -13.43 19.75
N ILE A 69 10.31 -14.53 19.03
CA ILE A 69 11.68 -14.92 18.70
C ILE A 69 11.88 -14.99 17.19
N LEU A 70 11.07 -15.79 16.46
CA LEU A 70 11.27 -15.99 15.03
C LEU A 70 11.00 -14.70 14.23
N PHE A 71 9.94 -13.98 14.55
CA PHE A 71 9.58 -12.72 13.87
C PHE A 71 10.49 -11.54 14.22
N HIS A 72 11.36 -11.69 15.23
CA HIS A 72 12.43 -10.74 15.56
C HIS A 72 13.80 -11.15 14.98
N GLU A 73 13.80 -11.98 13.93
CA GLU A 73 15.00 -12.43 13.20
C GLU A 73 16.00 -13.27 14.03
N GLN A 74 15.57 -13.76 15.20
CA GLN A 74 16.41 -14.59 16.08
C GLN A 74 16.28 -16.09 15.73
N THR A 75 16.44 -16.46 14.47
CA THR A 75 16.21 -17.84 13.97
C THR A 75 17.06 -18.87 14.70
N LYS A 76 18.34 -18.59 14.99
CA LYS A 76 19.23 -19.53 15.71
C LYS A 76 18.72 -19.82 17.11
N ARG A 77 18.26 -18.78 17.82
CA ARG A 77 17.68 -18.89 19.16
C ARG A 77 16.37 -19.68 19.15
N PHE A 78 15.54 -19.44 18.14
CA PHE A 78 14.29 -20.17 17.93
C PHE A 78 14.52 -21.67 17.76
N ILE A 79 15.46 -22.06 16.89
CA ILE A 79 15.81 -23.47 16.64
C ILE A 79 16.36 -24.11 17.91
N PHE A 80 17.26 -23.43 18.62
CA PHE A 80 17.87 -23.94 19.85
C PHE A 80 16.85 -24.20 20.96
N ILE A 81 15.92 -23.25 21.20
CA ILE A 81 14.88 -23.40 22.21
C ILE A 81 13.94 -24.55 21.84
N ASN A 82 13.48 -24.61 20.57
CA ASN A 82 12.63 -25.72 20.12
C ASN A 82 13.31 -27.08 20.27
N ALA A 83 14.61 -27.19 19.95
CA ALA A 83 15.36 -28.44 20.12
C ALA A 83 15.35 -28.90 21.57
N ILE A 84 15.60 -27.99 22.53
CA ILE A 84 15.55 -28.30 23.96
C ILE A 84 14.14 -28.76 24.37
N VAL A 85 13.09 -28.04 23.98
CA VAL A 85 11.71 -28.37 24.33
C VAL A 85 11.31 -29.73 23.77
N ILE A 86 11.64 -30.02 22.51
CA ILE A 86 11.35 -31.30 21.84
C ILE A 86 12.07 -32.44 22.57
N ILE A 87 13.33 -32.26 22.97
CA ILE A 87 14.09 -33.27 23.74
C ILE A 87 13.39 -33.53 25.07
N ILE A 88 13.07 -32.49 25.83
CA ILE A 88 12.39 -32.61 27.14
C ILE A 88 11.04 -33.34 26.99
N LEU A 89 10.20 -32.96 26.02
CA LEU A 89 8.91 -33.59 25.79
C LEU A 89 9.05 -35.06 25.38
N THR A 90 10.04 -35.38 24.51
CA THR A 90 10.32 -36.75 24.09
C THR A 90 10.72 -37.65 25.27
N PHE A 91 11.62 -37.17 26.12
CA PHE A 91 12.01 -37.93 27.32
C PHE A 91 10.82 -38.05 28.31
N GLY A 92 10.03 -37.01 28.47
CA GLY A 92 8.83 -37.02 29.30
C GLY A 92 7.81 -38.06 28.80
N LEU A 93 7.54 -38.11 27.48
CA LEU A 93 6.68 -39.14 26.87
C LEU A 93 7.22 -40.55 27.11
N ARG A 94 8.51 -40.78 26.95
CA ARG A 94 9.10 -42.10 27.21
C ARG A 94 9.02 -42.49 28.67
N TYR A 95 9.32 -41.59 29.58
CA TYR A 95 9.18 -41.81 31.03
C TYR A 95 7.75 -42.19 31.40
N TRP A 96 6.76 -41.43 30.90
CA TRP A 96 5.34 -41.70 31.12
C TRP A 96 4.94 -43.08 30.59
N ASN A 97 5.34 -43.43 29.37
CA ASN A 97 5.07 -44.74 28.79
C ASN A 97 5.69 -45.88 29.60
N ASN A 98 6.94 -45.76 30.04
CA ASN A 98 7.63 -46.79 30.80
C ASN A 98 6.97 -47.04 32.18
N MET A 99 6.40 -45.99 32.80
CA MET A 99 5.74 -46.10 34.10
C MET A 99 4.35 -46.73 34.02
N HIS A 100 3.66 -46.56 32.92
CA HIS A 100 2.23 -46.92 32.85
C HIS A 100 1.90 -48.06 31.83
N CYS A 101 2.83 -48.38 30.93
CA CYS A 101 2.66 -49.45 29.98
C CYS A 101 3.09 -50.79 30.62
N PRO A 102 2.20 -51.82 30.70
CA PRO A 102 2.64 -53.15 31.12
C PRO A 102 3.69 -53.69 30.14
N PRO A 103 4.65 -54.50 30.62
CA PRO A 103 5.62 -55.14 29.75
C PRO A 103 4.90 -56.00 28.73
N PRO A 104 5.34 -55.98 27.48
CA PRO A 104 4.66 -56.77 26.40
C PRO A 104 4.78 -58.26 26.69
N PRO A 105 3.80 -59.03 26.21
CA PRO A 105 3.87 -60.46 26.31
C PRO A 105 5.16 -60.98 25.59
N SER A 106 5.85 -61.92 26.26
CA SER A 106 7.21 -62.44 25.95
C SER A 106 7.41 -63.06 24.55
N HIS A 107 6.39 -63.11 23.73
CA HIS A 107 6.40 -63.79 22.41
C HIS A 107 6.41 -62.88 21.20
N ARG A 108 6.44 -61.53 21.33
CA ARG A 108 6.51 -60.62 20.18
C ARG A 108 7.85 -59.93 20.15
N PRO A 109 8.60 -59.99 19.01
CA PRO A 109 9.82 -59.20 18.87
C PRO A 109 9.46 -57.71 18.92
N MET A 110 10.01 -57.02 19.89
CA MET A 110 9.85 -55.57 19.99
C MET A 110 10.81 -54.82 19.09
N PRO A 111 10.36 -53.74 18.44
CA PRO A 111 11.30 -52.87 17.75
C PRO A 111 12.29 -52.25 18.78
N PRO A 112 13.51 -51.96 18.35
CA PRO A 112 14.50 -51.30 19.20
C PRO A 112 13.97 -49.99 19.79
N SER A 113 14.30 -49.72 21.04
CA SER A 113 13.76 -48.55 21.80
C SER A 113 13.98 -47.21 21.10
N TYR A 114 15.08 -47.04 20.33
CA TYR A 114 15.37 -45.80 19.63
C TYR A 114 14.34 -45.46 18.56
N ILE A 115 13.61 -46.44 17.98
CA ILE A 115 12.56 -46.21 17.00
C ILE A 115 11.41 -45.40 17.60
N PHE A 116 11.06 -45.67 18.86
CA PHE A 116 10.02 -44.95 19.56
C PHE A 116 10.44 -43.50 19.87
N TYR A 117 11.73 -43.27 20.23
CA TYR A 117 12.24 -41.89 20.39
C TYR A 117 12.21 -41.12 19.07
N LEU A 118 12.65 -41.74 17.96
CA LEU A 118 12.60 -41.11 16.65
C LEU A 118 11.19 -40.75 16.20
N ARG A 119 10.24 -41.66 16.41
CA ARG A 119 8.82 -41.40 16.10
C ARG A 119 8.26 -40.19 16.86
N ASP A 120 8.53 -40.14 18.18
CA ASP A 120 8.01 -39.10 19.04
C ASP A 120 8.69 -37.75 18.71
N MET A 121 9.99 -37.72 18.49
CA MET A 121 10.71 -36.53 18.00
C MET A 121 10.16 -36.05 16.66
N ALA A 122 9.98 -36.95 15.70
CA ALA A 122 9.46 -36.61 14.38
C ALA A 122 8.06 -35.98 14.46
N SER A 123 7.17 -36.53 15.29
CA SER A 123 5.82 -36.00 15.48
C SER A 123 5.81 -34.61 16.15
N LEU A 124 6.70 -34.35 17.13
CA LEU A 124 6.85 -33.06 17.76
C LEU A 124 7.47 -32.01 16.80
N ILE A 125 8.48 -32.40 16.00
CA ILE A 125 9.06 -31.55 14.96
C ILE A 125 8.00 -31.19 13.92
N PHE A 126 7.18 -32.16 13.49
CA PHE A 126 6.10 -31.93 12.54
C PHE A 126 5.07 -30.92 13.12
N SER A 127 4.66 -31.10 14.38
CA SER A 127 3.73 -30.16 15.05
C SER A 127 4.31 -28.75 15.18
N ALA A 128 5.58 -28.63 15.54
CA ALA A 128 6.29 -27.34 15.57
C ALA A 128 6.39 -26.72 14.17
N GLY A 129 6.75 -27.51 13.15
CA GLY A 129 6.81 -27.07 11.75
C GLY A 129 5.46 -26.61 11.22
N LEU A 130 4.37 -27.30 11.58
CA LEU A 130 3.00 -26.93 11.20
C LEU A 130 2.61 -25.55 11.80
N SER A 131 2.96 -25.31 13.06
CA SER A 131 2.71 -24.00 13.70
C SER A 131 3.47 -22.88 12.99
N VAL A 132 4.74 -23.13 12.59
CA VAL A 132 5.52 -22.16 11.79
C VAL A 132 4.88 -21.90 10.45
N ALA A 133 4.48 -22.96 9.72
CA ALA A 133 3.86 -22.81 8.40
C ALA A 133 2.57 -21.98 8.46
N ILE A 134 1.71 -22.21 9.44
CA ILE A 134 0.46 -21.46 9.64
C ILE A 134 0.76 -19.99 9.97
N CYS A 135 1.67 -19.71 10.91
CA CYS A 135 2.01 -18.34 11.29
C CYS A 135 2.67 -17.57 10.13
N MET A 136 3.58 -18.21 9.40
CA MET A 136 4.24 -17.58 8.23
C MET A 136 3.26 -17.30 7.09
N SER A 137 2.36 -18.24 6.79
CA SER A 137 1.31 -18.05 5.79
C SER A 137 0.39 -16.88 6.15
N LYS A 138 -0.02 -16.79 7.41
CA LYS A 138 -0.85 -15.68 7.92
C LYS A 138 -0.13 -14.34 7.79
N ARG A 139 1.13 -14.27 8.23
CA ARG A 139 1.94 -13.06 8.12
C ARG A 139 2.17 -12.63 6.68
N TRP A 140 2.48 -13.58 5.80
CA TRP A 140 2.67 -13.29 4.38
C TRP A 140 1.39 -12.73 3.74
N SER A 141 0.24 -13.34 4.01
CA SER A 141 -1.05 -12.85 3.52
C SER A 141 -1.35 -11.43 4.00
N GLN A 142 -1.05 -11.12 5.26
CA GLN A 142 -1.22 -9.77 5.82
C GLN A 142 -0.28 -8.75 5.14
N THR A 143 1.01 -9.07 5.03
CA THR A 143 2.00 -8.20 4.39
C THR A 143 1.67 -7.95 2.92
N GLU A 144 1.21 -8.96 2.20
CA GLU A 144 0.79 -8.83 0.81
C GLU A 144 -0.47 -7.94 0.65
N ALA A 145 -1.43 -8.06 1.58
CA ALA A 145 -2.61 -7.19 1.60
C ALA A 145 -2.24 -5.72 1.85
N GLU A 146 -1.36 -5.46 2.84
CA GLU A 146 -0.85 -4.11 3.13
C GLU A 146 -0.09 -3.52 1.93
N ARG A 147 0.75 -4.33 1.28
CA ARG A 147 1.48 -3.92 0.08
C ARG A 147 0.55 -3.53 -1.06
N ARG A 148 -0.49 -4.32 -1.31
CA ARG A 148 -1.50 -4.02 -2.34
C ARG A 148 -2.26 -2.72 -2.03
N GLU A 149 -2.63 -2.49 -0.77
CA GLU A 149 -3.30 -1.27 -0.36
C GLU A 149 -2.39 -0.05 -0.51
N ALA A 150 -1.11 -0.15 -0.15
CA ALA A 150 -0.12 0.90 -0.33
C ALA A 150 0.10 1.25 -1.82
N VAL A 151 0.21 0.24 -2.70
CA VAL A 151 0.33 0.45 -4.16
C VAL A 151 -0.92 1.14 -4.70
N LYS A 152 -2.12 0.68 -4.31
CA LYS A 152 -3.38 1.29 -4.73
C LYS A 152 -3.47 2.75 -4.30
N SER A 153 -3.17 3.05 -3.04
CA SER A 153 -3.19 4.43 -2.51
C SER A 153 -2.20 5.34 -3.23
N ARG A 154 -1.00 4.83 -3.54
CA ARG A 154 -0.01 5.56 -4.33
C ARG A 154 -0.52 5.88 -5.73
N THR A 155 -1.08 4.89 -6.43
CA THR A 155 -1.61 5.08 -7.78
C THR A 155 -2.78 6.09 -7.78
N GLU A 156 -3.68 6.03 -6.79
CA GLU A 156 -4.77 7.00 -6.65
C GLU A 156 -4.24 8.42 -6.38
N ALA A 157 -3.18 8.56 -5.57
CA ALA A 157 -2.54 9.84 -5.32
C ALA A 157 -1.85 10.40 -6.59
N GLU A 158 -1.17 9.55 -7.36
CA GLU A 158 -0.53 9.91 -8.64
C GLU A 158 -1.60 10.35 -9.67
N LEU A 159 -2.72 9.62 -9.80
CA LEU A 159 -3.84 10.00 -10.66
C LEU A 159 -4.49 11.32 -10.23
N LYS A 160 -4.67 11.53 -8.93
CA LYS A 160 -5.20 12.78 -8.40
C LYS A 160 -4.27 13.95 -8.70
N ASN A 161 -2.97 13.76 -8.55
CA ASN A 161 -1.97 14.77 -8.86
C ASN A 161 -1.99 15.11 -10.36
N LEU A 162 -2.01 14.10 -11.23
CA LEU A 162 -2.11 14.29 -12.67
C LEU A 162 -3.40 15.03 -13.08
N ARG A 163 -4.55 14.69 -12.49
CA ARG A 163 -5.81 15.42 -12.71
C ARG A 163 -5.73 16.88 -12.28
N ASN A 164 -5.08 17.17 -11.14
CA ASN A 164 -4.94 18.53 -10.63
C ASN A 164 -4.03 19.38 -11.54
N GLN A 165 -3.02 18.79 -12.18
CA GLN A 165 -2.15 19.49 -13.12
C GLN A 165 -2.88 20.01 -14.36
N LEU A 166 -3.98 19.38 -14.74
CA LEU A 166 -4.75 19.76 -15.93
C LEU A 166 -5.74 20.92 -15.71
N ASN A 167 -5.99 21.36 -14.47
CA ASN A 167 -7.02 22.34 -14.12
C ASN A 167 -8.32 22.15 -14.94
N PRO A 168 -9.21 21.17 -14.60
CA PRO A 168 -10.36 20.80 -15.43
C PRO A 168 -11.28 21.97 -15.73
N HIS A 169 -11.41 22.89 -14.79
CA HIS A 169 -12.25 24.08 -14.93
C HIS A 169 -11.69 25.05 -16.00
N PHE A 170 -10.35 25.21 -16.04
CA PHE A 170 -9.71 26.00 -17.10
C PHE A 170 -9.96 25.39 -18.48
N LEU A 171 -9.78 24.07 -18.62
CA LEU A 171 -10.01 23.38 -19.90
C LEU A 171 -11.46 23.52 -20.39
N LEU A 172 -12.43 23.24 -19.51
CA LEU A 172 -13.85 23.34 -19.86
C LEU A 172 -14.24 24.78 -20.27
N ASN A 173 -13.76 25.78 -19.52
CA ASN A 173 -14.02 27.17 -19.84
C ASN A 173 -13.36 27.60 -21.17
N THR A 174 -12.17 27.08 -21.45
CA THR A 174 -11.48 27.36 -22.73
C THR A 174 -12.22 26.73 -23.89
N LEU A 175 -12.65 25.47 -23.76
CA LEU A 175 -13.44 24.78 -24.79
C LEU A 175 -14.79 25.48 -25.05
N ASN A 176 -15.47 25.93 -24.00
CA ASN A 176 -16.72 26.68 -24.14
C ASN A 176 -16.49 28.02 -24.88
N ASN A 177 -15.39 28.72 -24.63
CA ASN A 177 -15.05 29.93 -25.35
C ASN A 177 -14.71 29.66 -26.81
N ILE A 178 -13.94 28.59 -27.11
CA ILE A 178 -13.65 28.18 -28.48
C ILE A 178 -14.95 27.86 -29.23
N TYR A 179 -15.88 27.16 -28.59
CA TYR A 179 -17.18 26.85 -29.17
C TYR A 179 -17.97 28.12 -29.50
N ALA A 180 -18.00 29.11 -28.63
CA ALA A 180 -18.63 30.39 -28.89
C ALA A 180 -17.93 31.14 -30.04
N LEU A 181 -16.61 31.16 -30.11
CA LEU A 181 -15.84 31.81 -31.17
C LEU A 181 -16.09 31.20 -32.55
N ILE A 182 -16.38 29.90 -32.68
CA ILE A 182 -16.68 29.25 -33.96
C ILE A 182 -17.79 29.99 -34.72
N THR A 183 -18.77 30.52 -33.98
CA THR A 183 -19.91 31.23 -34.59
C THR A 183 -19.58 32.66 -35.03
N PHE A 184 -18.63 33.34 -34.36
CA PHE A 184 -18.38 34.77 -34.55
C PHE A 184 -17.03 35.09 -35.21
N ASP A 185 -15.99 34.25 -34.96
CA ASP A 185 -14.64 34.46 -35.46
C ASP A 185 -13.89 33.11 -35.52
N THR A 186 -14.04 32.46 -36.67
CA THR A 186 -13.48 31.13 -36.91
C THR A 186 -11.94 31.12 -36.85
N ASP A 187 -11.30 32.22 -37.29
CA ASP A 187 -9.83 32.30 -37.28
C ASP A 187 -9.31 32.35 -35.86
N LYS A 188 -9.95 33.14 -34.98
CA LYS A 188 -9.60 33.14 -33.54
C LYS A 188 -9.92 31.82 -32.85
N ALA A 189 -10.99 31.13 -33.27
CA ALA A 189 -11.29 29.80 -32.74
C ALA A 189 -10.18 28.80 -33.08
N GLN A 190 -9.71 28.80 -34.33
CA GLN A 190 -8.60 27.94 -34.75
C GLN A 190 -7.29 28.27 -34.01
N GLN A 191 -6.99 29.56 -33.86
CA GLN A 191 -5.83 29.99 -33.08
C GLN A 191 -5.92 29.51 -31.60
N ALA A 192 -7.10 29.64 -30.98
CA ALA A 192 -7.31 29.18 -29.60
C ALA A 192 -7.14 27.66 -29.44
N VAL A 193 -7.61 26.85 -30.41
CA VAL A 193 -7.37 25.39 -30.45
C VAL A 193 -5.86 25.09 -30.53
N GLN A 194 -5.14 25.83 -31.36
CA GLN A 194 -3.70 25.64 -31.54
C GLN A 194 -2.93 25.95 -30.25
N GLU A 195 -3.23 27.08 -29.60
CA GLU A 195 -2.59 27.46 -28.35
C GLU A 195 -2.95 26.47 -27.22
N LEU A 196 -4.21 26.05 -27.11
CA LEU A 196 -4.62 25.02 -26.15
C LEU A 196 -3.86 23.71 -26.37
N SER A 197 -3.68 23.29 -27.63
CA SER A 197 -2.94 22.07 -27.96
C SER A 197 -1.47 22.15 -27.54
N LYS A 198 -0.82 23.33 -27.70
CA LYS A 198 0.56 23.55 -27.20
C LYS A 198 0.64 23.47 -25.70
N LEU A 199 -0.29 24.09 -24.97
CA LEU A 199 -0.37 24.02 -23.52
C LEU A 199 -0.56 22.59 -23.00
N LEU A 200 -1.49 21.84 -23.58
CA LEU A 200 -1.74 20.45 -23.21
C LEU A 200 -0.52 19.57 -23.47
N ARG A 201 0.18 19.78 -24.58
CA ARG A 201 1.42 19.04 -24.88
C ARG A 201 2.48 19.27 -23.81
N TYR A 202 2.68 20.53 -23.42
CA TYR A 202 3.64 20.85 -22.37
C TYR A 202 3.27 20.17 -21.04
N VAL A 203 2.01 20.28 -20.60
CA VAL A 203 1.54 19.71 -19.33
C VAL A 203 1.59 18.17 -19.33
N LEU A 204 1.30 17.51 -20.47
CA LEU A 204 1.24 16.05 -20.53
C LEU A 204 2.59 15.37 -20.76
N TYR A 205 3.52 16.05 -21.47
CA TYR A 205 4.74 15.41 -21.96
C TYR A 205 6.03 16.13 -21.54
N ASP A 206 6.06 17.47 -21.56
CA ASP A 206 7.31 18.22 -21.39
C ASP A 206 7.67 18.48 -19.92
N ASN A 207 6.69 18.48 -19.01
CA ASN A 207 6.90 18.81 -17.59
C ASN A 207 7.06 17.58 -16.66
N GLN A 208 7.28 16.39 -17.21
CA GLN A 208 7.40 15.17 -16.40
C GLN A 208 8.74 15.06 -15.63
N GLN A 209 9.69 15.94 -15.92
CA GLN A 209 10.97 16.01 -15.23
C GLN A 209 10.88 16.89 -13.99
N MET A 210 11.75 16.63 -13.00
CA MET A 210 11.82 17.44 -11.79
C MET A 210 12.17 18.92 -12.10
N PHE A 211 12.95 19.16 -13.15
CA PHE A 211 13.33 20.47 -13.65
C PHE A 211 13.21 20.54 -15.17
N VAL A 212 12.81 21.71 -15.67
CA VAL A 212 12.73 22.02 -17.09
C VAL A 212 13.57 23.25 -17.43
N PRO A 213 14.04 23.43 -18.67
CA PRO A 213 14.71 24.66 -19.10
C PRO A 213 13.78 25.87 -18.93
N LEU A 214 14.31 27.00 -18.40
CA LEU A 214 13.53 28.24 -18.24
C LEU A 214 12.92 28.71 -19.57
N SER A 215 13.60 28.53 -20.69
CA SER A 215 13.04 28.86 -22.01
C SER A 215 11.75 28.15 -22.32
N LYS A 216 11.62 26.87 -21.97
CA LYS A 216 10.37 26.09 -22.15
C LYS A 216 9.23 26.56 -21.25
N GLU A 217 9.55 26.92 -20.01
CA GLU A 217 8.57 27.48 -19.08
C GLU A 217 8.06 28.84 -19.57
N ILE A 218 8.94 29.70 -20.11
CA ILE A 218 8.54 30.99 -20.71
C ILE A 218 7.68 30.78 -21.96
N ASP A 219 7.99 29.82 -22.82
CA ASP A 219 7.17 29.49 -23.98
C ASP A 219 5.76 29.00 -23.56
N PHE A 220 5.67 28.19 -22.52
CA PHE A 220 4.39 27.79 -21.94
C PHE A 220 3.60 28.99 -21.41
N ILE A 221 4.24 29.90 -20.67
CA ILE A 221 3.61 31.13 -20.15
C ILE A 221 3.13 32.03 -21.29
N ARG A 222 3.90 32.19 -22.36
CA ARG A 222 3.48 32.94 -23.55
C ARG A 222 2.22 32.35 -24.18
N ASN A 223 2.20 31.05 -24.42
CA ASN A 223 1.05 30.36 -24.99
C ASN A 223 -0.20 30.50 -24.09
N TYR A 224 0.00 30.43 -22.76
CA TYR A 224 -1.08 30.64 -21.81
C TYR A 224 -1.66 32.08 -21.86
N ILE A 225 -0.79 33.08 -21.92
CA ILE A 225 -1.19 34.49 -22.00
C ILE A 225 -1.92 34.77 -23.33
N GLU A 226 -1.43 34.24 -24.47
CA GLU A 226 -2.08 34.40 -25.76
C GLU A 226 -3.49 33.75 -25.77
N LEU A 227 -3.63 32.56 -25.17
CA LEU A 227 -4.93 31.94 -25.03
C LEU A 227 -5.88 32.77 -24.13
N MET A 228 -5.34 33.40 -23.07
CA MET A 228 -6.12 34.30 -22.21
C MET A 228 -6.51 35.60 -22.95
N ARG A 229 -5.64 36.16 -23.81
CA ARG A 229 -5.97 37.34 -24.64
C ARG A 229 -7.18 37.10 -25.55
N ILE A 230 -7.32 35.91 -26.11
CA ILE A 230 -8.47 35.53 -26.97
C ILE A 230 -9.77 35.53 -26.16
N ARG A 231 -9.70 35.28 -24.84
CA ARG A 231 -10.89 35.16 -23.94
C ARG A 231 -11.34 36.47 -23.33
N ILE A 232 -10.47 37.47 -23.28
CA ILE A 232 -10.68 38.67 -22.51
C ILE A 232 -11.09 39.82 -23.44
N SER A 233 -11.93 40.73 -22.95
CA SER A 233 -12.32 41.90 -23.71
C SER A 233 -11.13 42.81 -24.00
N ALA A 234 -11.20 43.59 -25.08
CA ALA A 234 -10.19 44.56 -25.50
C ALA A 234 -9.91 45.68 -24.44
N GLN A 235 -10.66 45.74 -23.37
CA GLN A 235 -10.54 46.75 -22.30
C GLN A 235 -9.47 46.38 -21.25
N VAL A 236 -8.86 45.22 -21.33
CA VAL A 236 -7.82 44.79 -20.41
C VAL A 236 -6.45 44.95 -21.06
N ASP A 237 -5.60 45.81 -20.47
CA ASP A 237 -4.22 46.00 -20.92
C ASP A 237 -3.33 44.89 -20.32
N ILE A 238 -2.78 44.01 -21.18
CA ILE A 238 -1.88 42.94 -20.80
C ILE A 238 -0.50 43.22 -21.34
N GLN A 239 0.44 43.55 -20.48
CA GLN A 239 1.86 43.79 -20.83
C GLN A 239 2.71 42.64 -20.31
N THR A 240 3.61 42.17 -21.18
CA THR A 240 4.55 41.10 -20.86
C THR A 240 5.99 41.51 -21.21
N ASN A 241 6.89 41.29 -20.28
CA ASN A 241 8.32 41.52 -20.46
C ASN A 241 9.14 40.32 -20.03
N PHE A 242 9.71 39.58 -20.98
CA PHE A 242 10.51 38.39 -20.72
C PHE A 242 11.97 38.67 -21.12
N ASN A 243 12.79 39.08 -20.13
CA ASN A 243 14.21 39.34 -20.29
C ASN A 243 15.03 38.14 -19.82
N ILE A 244 15.10 37.11 -20.67
CA ILE A 244 15.84 35.87 -20.42
C ILE A 244 16.93 35.68 -21.49
N LYS A 245 17.99 34.92 -21.17
CA LYS A 245 18.98 34.51 -22.15
C LYS A 245 18.34 33.73 -23.30
N PRO A 246 18.76 33.95 -24.56
CA PRO A 246 18.24 33.19 -25.69
C PRO A 246 18.39 31.67 -25.44
N LYS A 247 17.33 30.90 -25.54
CA LYS A 247 17.31 29.44 -25.29
C LYS A 247 17.87 29.05 -23.90
N SER A 248 17.57 29.84 -22.86
CA SER A 248 18.05 29.59 -21.51
C SER A 248 17.80 28.14 -21.10
N GLN A 249 18.86 27.45 -20.65
CA GLN A 249 18.83 26.09 -20.13
C GLN A 249 18.82 26.07 -18.58
N THR A 250 18.66 27.23 -17.95
CA THR A 250 18.59 27.34 -16.50
C THR A 250 17.47 26.45 -15.97
N PRO A 251 17.79 25.48 -15.10
CA PRO A 251 16.81 24.52 -14.61
C PRO A 251 15.83 25.16 -13.63
N ILE A 252 14.53 25.03 -13.89
CA ILE A 252 13.47 25.55 -13.01
C ILE A 252 12.41 24.47 -12.78
N ALA A 253 11.74 24.52 -11.62
CA ALA A 253 10.59 23.65 -11.37
C ALA A 253 9.46 23.97 -12.37
N PRO A 254 8.87 22.98 -13.05
CA PRO A 254 7.81 23.23 -14.01
C PRO A 254 6.57 23.83 -13.34
N LEU A 255 5.87 24.70 -14.08
CA LEU A 255 4.60 25.33 -13.66
C LEU A 255 4.69 26.21 -12.39
N ILE A 256 5.90 26.63 -12.02
CA ILE A 256 6.10 27.40 -10.76
C ILE A 256 5.42 28.79 -10.81
N PHE A 257 5.40 29.43 -11.98
CA PHE A 257 4.85 30.78 -12.13
C PHE A 257 3.36 30.80 -12.50
N ILE A 258 2.82 29.68 -13.02
CA ILE A 258 1.47 29.67 -13.58
C ILE A 258 0.40 29.99 -12.56
N SER A 259 0.54 29.52 -11.31
CA SER A 259 -0.44 29.79 -10.24
C SER A 259 -0.54 31.26 -9.90
N LEU A 260 0.57 32.02 -9.97
CA LEU A 260 0.59 33.46 -9.75
C LEU A 260 -0.05 34.20 -10.92
N ILE A 261 0.24 33.74 -12.16
CA ILE A 261 -0.33 34.30 -13.39
C ILE A 261 -1.84 34.04 -13.44
N GLU A 262 -2.29 32.82 -13.16
CA GLU A 262 -3.73 32.49 -13.06
C GLU A 262 -4.44 33.38 -12.03
N ASN A 263 -3.85 33.62 -10.88
CA ASN A 263 -4.40 34.51 -9.87
C ASN A 263 -4.55 35.96 -10.38
N ALA A 264 -3.56 36.46 -11.12
CA ALA A 264 -3.64 37.81 -11.71
C ALA A 264 -4.80 37.92 -12.71
N PHE A 265 -4.99 36.92 -13.58
CA PHE A 265 -6.13 36.88 -14.52
C PHE A 265 -7.46 36.71 -13.81
N LYS A 266 -7.51 35.93 -12.73
CA LYS A 266 -8.77 35.65 -11.98
C LYS A 266 -9.25 36.85 -11.16
N HIS A 267 -8.32 37.61 -10.59
CA HIS A 267 -8.63 38.68 -9.62
C HIS A 267 -8.30 40.06 -10.11
N GLY A 268 -7.50 40.20 -11.18
CA GLY A 268 -7.07 41.49 -11.73
C GLY A 268 -7.98 42.03 -12.83
N ILE A 269 -9.07 41.35 -13.18
CA ILE A 269 -9.97 41.75 -14.29
C ILE A 269 -11.35 42.08 -13.77
N SER A 270 -11.84 43.27 -14.12
CA SER A 270 -13.22 43.67 -13.90
C SER A 270 -14.02 43.60 -15.21
N PRO A 271 -15.29 43.18 -15.19
CA PRO A 271 -16.17 43.23 -16.35
C PRO A 271 -16.63 44.66 -16.70
N VAL A 272 -16.45 45.61 -15.79
CA VAL A 272 -17.01 47.00 -15.90
C VAL A 272 -15.92 48.03 -15.96
N GLU A 273 -14.78 47.83 -15.27
CA GLU A 273 -13.75 48.86 -15.13
C GLU A 273 -12.48 48.49 -15.96
N PRO A 274 -11.76 49.52 -16.47
CA PRO A 274 -10.49 49.28 -17.16
C PRO A 274 -9.51 48.52 -16.26
N SER A 275 -8.96 47.45 -16.77
CA SER A 275 -8.08 46.56 -16.00
C SER A 275 -6.70 46.39 -16.66
N TYR A 276 -5.68 46.15 -15.86
CA TYR A 276 -4.35 45.87 -16.38
C TYR A 276 -3.72 44.67 -15.68
N ILE A 277 -2.85 43.96 -16.43
CA ILE A 277 -2.00 42.88 -15.93
C ILE A 277 -0.61 43.05 -16.54
N ASN A 278 0.42 43.26 -15.69
CA ASN A 278 1.80 43.36 -16.10
C ASN A 278 2.59 42.19 -15.56
N ILE A 279 3.19 41.40 -16.44
CA ILE A 279 3.99 40.21 -16.10
C ILE A 279 5.43 40.45 -16.59
N SER A 280 6.38 40.44 -15.68
CA SER A 280 7.79 40.55 -15.99
C SER A 280 8.57 39.38 -15.41
N ILE A 281 9.34 38.69 -16.25
CA ILE A 281 10.26 37.62 -15.82
C ILE A 281 11.65 37.95 -16.38
N SER A 282 12.62 38.05 -15.49
CA SER A 282 14.02 38.35 -15.85
C SER A 282 14.96 37.29 -15.28
N GLU A 283 16.00 37.00 -16.06
CA GLU A 283 17.08 36.09 -15.68
C GLU A 283 18.36 36.88 -15.55
N ASP A 284 18.91 36.95 -14.33
CA ASP A 284 20.24 37.52 -14.06
C ASP A 284 21.09 36.43 -13.42
N ASN A 285 22.36 36.37 -13.75
CA ASN A 285 23.38 35.32 -13.49
C ASN A 285 22.97 34.09 -12.64
N ASP A 286 22.45 34.29 -11.42
CA ASP A 286 22.07 33.24 -10.53
C ASP A 286 20.65 33.44 -9.96
N LYS A 287 19.87 34.38 -10.50
CA LYS A 287 18.53 34.74 -9.97
C LYS A 287 17.52 34.85 -11.11
N ILE A 288 16.38 34.23 -10.90
CA ILE A 288 15.18 34.42 -11.72
C ILE A 288 14.19 35.24 -10.89
N GLU A 289 13.78 36.39 -11.42
CA GLU A 289 12.83 37.26 -10.78
C GLU A 289 11.53 37.32 -11.59
N CYS A 290 10.41 37.02 -10.94
CA CYS A 290 9.08 37.11 -11.52
C CYS A 290 8.31 38.21 -10.79
N THR A 291 7.90 39.24 -11.49
CA THR A 291 7.07 40.33 -10.95
C THR A 291 5.73 40.34 -11.68
N ILE A 292 4.65 40.25 -10.93
CA ILE A 292 3.28 40.33 -11.46
C ILE A 292 2.56 41.47 -10.77
N ARG A 293 1.97 42.39 -11.55
CA ARG A 293 1.16 43.51 -11.06
C ARG A 293 -0.17 43.50 -11.82
N ASN A 294 -1.27 43.62 -11.09
CA ASN A 294 -2.61 43.64 -11.67
C ASN A 294 -3.51 44.64 -10.94
N SER A 295 -4.57 45.06 -11.60
CA SER A 295 -5.66 45.82 -10.96
C SER A 295 -6.23 45.06 -9.78
N ASN A 296 -6.69 45.76 -8.76
CA ASN A 296 -7.29 45.17 -7.57
C ASN A 296 -8.73 45.66 -7.38
N TYR A 297 -9.66 44.76 -7.51
CA TYR A 297 -11.10 45.01 -7.30
C TYR A 297 -11.58 44.20 -6.08
N PRO A 298 -11.51 44.78 -4.86
CA PRO A 298 -11.98 44.07 -3.67
C PRO A 298 -13.47 43.75 -3.82
N LYS A 299 -13.81 42.47 -3.74
CA LYS A 299 -15.21 42.07 -3.69
C LYS A 299 -15.79 42.65 -2.42
N THR A 300 -16.71 43.62 -2.56
CA THR A 300 -17.53 44.10 -1.44
C THR A 300 -18.25 42.87 -0.87
N ARG A 301 -17.93 42.50 0.38
CA ARG A 301 -18.69 41.46 1.08
C ARG A 301 -20.10 42.00 1.25
N ALA A 302 -21.05 41.44 0.49
CA ALA A 302 -22.48 41.61 0.74
C ALA A 302 -22.90 40.77 1.95
#